data_d6807de8f020ef62cf087d120ec92b70
#
_entry.id   d6807de8f020ef62cf087d120ec92b70
#
_cell.length_a   1.000
_cell.length_b   1.000
_cell.length_c   1.000
_cell.angle_alpha   90.00
_cell.angle_beta   90.00
_cell.angle_gamma   90.00
#
_symmetry.space_group_name_H-M   'P 1'
#
loop_
_entity.id
_entity.type
_entity.pdbx_description
1 polymer ?
#
loop_
_entity_poly.entity_id
_entity_poly.type
_entity_poly.pdbx_seq_one_letter_code
_entity_poly.pdbx_strand_id
1 'polypeptide(L)'
;MFSGQGSQYYGMGRELYRLNSVFRKWMTKLDEIHTDITGRSVLKMLYDDNRGRGDVFDSLLYTHPAIFMVEYALTQVLLEKGIYPDYILGSSLGEFASVAAAGCMSYEDTLQCLVKQAEMVETYCPKGGMLAVIGDLSLYDQISVLNANSELASINYDSHFVISGSSEELEEIERYLIANEIICQRLPVQFAFHSSLMDPIALEYPAYLKLKTLRNPTINMVSSMFGGKATSLDNRFLWDVARKPIRFRNALKCLGDGDGVIYIDLGPSGTLANFVKYNFGSKKMASICSILSPFQNDMKNLDRLFEIFD
;
A
#
# COMPACT_ATOMS: atom_id res chain seq x y z
N MET A 1 -1.85 8.68 5.24
CA MET A 1 -0.90 7.68 4.73
C MET A 1 -1.67 6.55 4.08
N PHE A 2 -1.15 6.00 2.98
CA PHE A 2 -1.78 4.96 2.17
C PHE A 2 -0.86 3.75 2.07
N SER A 3 -1.36 2.58 2.43
CA SER A 3 -0.60 1.34 2.52
C SER A 3 -0.62 0.55 1.20
N GLY A 4 0.26 -0.42 1.08
CA GLY A 4 0.35 -1.31 -0.08
C GLY A 4 -0.31 -2.67 0.11
N GLN A 5 -0.07 -3.52 -0.88
CA GLN A 5 -0.49 -4.91 -0.86
C GLN A 5 0.10 -5.66 0.36
N GLY A 6 -0.66 -6.59 0.90
CA GLY A 6 -0.37 -7.26 2.18
C GLY A 6 -1.23 -6.72 3.34
N SER A 7 -1.88 -5.55 3.14
CA SER A 7 -2.79 -4.97 4.12
C SER A 7 -4.25 -5.43 3.98
N GLN A 8 -4.60 -6.09 2.88
CA GLN A 8 -5.96 -6.50 2.55
C GLN A 8 -6.46 -7.71 3.36
N TYR A 9 -7.75 -7.73 3.59
CA TYR A 9 -8.48 -8.90 4.13
C TYR A 9 -9.96 -8.82 3.73
N TYR A 10 -10.66 -9.95 3.71
CA TYR A 10 -12.10 -9.97 3.44
C TYR A 10 -12.87 -9.18 4.50
N GLY A 11 -13.80 -8.35 4.04
CA GLY A 11 -14.64 -7.53 4.91
C GLY A 11 -13.98 -6.25 5.43
N MET A 12 -12.78 -5.86 4.96
CA MET A 12 -12.17 -4.57 5.34
C MET A 12 -13.10 -3.41 5.03
N GLY A 13 -13.30 -2.50 6.01
CA GLY A 13 -14.20 -1.35 5.90
C GLY A 13 -15.69 -1.70 5.83
N ARG A 14 -16.11 -2.94 6.10
CA ARG A 14 -17.53 -3.37 6.04
C ARG A 14 -18.42 -2.59 7.01
N GLU A 15 -17.93 -2.26 8.21
CA GLU A 15 -18.65 -1.46 9.18
C GLU A 15 -18.90 -0.05 8.63
N LEU A 16 -17.88 0.61 8.09
CA LEU A 16 -17.99 1.91 7.44
C LEU A 16 -18.93 1.87 6.22
N TYR A 17 -18.84 0.83 5.39
CA TYR A 17 -19.72 0.67 4.25
C TYR A 17 -21.21 0.61 4.67
N ARG A 18 -21.50 -0.01 5.81
CA ARG A 18 -22.87 -0.09 6.36
C ARG A 18 -23.33 1.20 7.00
N LEU A 19 -22.47 1.88 7.76
CA LEU A 19 -22.85 2.94 8.69
C LEU A 19 -22.46 4.35 8.20
N ASN A 20 -21.45 4.51 7.35
CA ASN A 20 -21.03 5.81 6.85
C ASN A 20 -21.48 6.00 5.39
N SER A 21 -22.34 7.00 5.15
CA SER A 21 -22.92 7.24 3.82
C SER A 21 -21.92 7.71 2.78
N VAL A 22 -20.91 8.49 3.19
CA VAL A 22 -19.86 9.00 2.30
C VAL A 22 -18.94 7.87 1.84
N PHE A 23 -18.47 7.04 2.80
CA PHE A 23 -17.66 5.88 2.49
C PHE A 23 -18.39 4.92 1.53
N ARG A 24 -19.65 4.59 1.84
CA ARG A 24 -20.47 3.74 0.97
C ARG A 24 -20.64 4.32 -0.42
N LYS A 25 -20.94 5.62 -0.55
CA LYS A 25 -21.08 6.32 -1.84
C LYS A 25 -19.83 6.14 -2.71
N TRP A 26 -18.64 6.37 -2.12
CA TRP A 26 -17.40 6.28 -2.88
C TRP A 26 -17.00 4.86 -3.20
N MET A 27 -17.18 3.92 -2.28
CA MET A 27 -16.96 2.50 -2.54
C MET A 27 -17.85 2.00 -3.68
N THR A 28 -19.14 2.37 -3.69
CA THR A 28 -20.08 1.99 -4.75
C THR A 28 -19.67 2.57 -6.09
N LYS A 29 -19.35 3.88 -6.12
CA LYS A 29 -18.92 4.56 -7.34
C LYS A 29 -17.65 3.95 -7.96
N LEU A 30 -16.68 3.61 -7.15
CA LEU A 30 -15.44 2.99 -7.61
C LEU A 30 -15.67 1.55 -8.08
N ASP A 31 -16.58 0.81 -7.42
CA ASP A 31 -16.97 -0.54 -7.85
C ASP A 31 -17.72 -0.54 -9.20
N GLU A 32 -18.56 0.46 -9.45
CA GLU A 32 -19.22 0.66 -10.75
C GLU A 32 -18.16 0.85 -11.85
N ILE A 33 -17.19 1.74 -11.66
CA ILE A 33 -16.09 1.97 -12.61
C ILE A 33 -15.29 0.69 -12.82
N HIS A 34 -14.93 -0.03 -11.75
CA HIS A 34 -14.21 -1.30 -11.86
C HIS A 34 -15.03 -2.35 -12.61
N THR A 35 -16.33 -2.43 -12.36
CA THR A 35 -17.24 -3.35 -13.03
C THR A 35 -17.36 -3.03 -14.51
N ASP A 36 -17.43 -1.75 -14.89
CA ASP A 36 -17.44 -1.33 -16.30
C ASP A 36 -16.16 -1.73 -17.05
N ILE A 37 -15.01 -1.69 -16.37
CA ILE A 37 -13.70 -2.05 -16.94
C ILE A 37 -13.55 -3.57 -17.07
N THR A 38 -13.93 -4.32 -16.03
CA THR A 38 -13.53 -5.74 -15.89
C THR A 38 -14.69 -6.73 -16.00
N GLY A 39 -15.95 -6.26 -15.94
CA GLY A 39 -17.14 -7.10 -15.80
C GLY A 39 -17.30 -7.71 -14.40
N ARG A 40 -16.51 -7.30 -13.40
CA ARG A 40 -16.43 -7.90 -12.06
C ARG A 40 -16.63 -6.85 -10.98
N SER A 41 -17.39 -7.18 -9.93
CA SER A 41 -17.58 -6.31 -8.76
C SER A 41 -16.57 -6.67 -7.65
N VAL A 42 -15.81 -5.69 -7.20
CA VAL A 42 -14.92 -5.77 -6.03
C VAL A 42 -15.74 -5.89 -4.76
N LEU A 43 -16.84 -5.13 -4.64
CA LEU A 43 -17.70 -5.14 -3.45
C LEU A 43 -18.32 -6.52 -3.20
N LYS A 44 -18.79 -7.20 -4.26
CA LYS A 44 -19.33 -8.56 -4.13
C LYS A 44 -18.28 -9.55 -3.63
N MET A 45 -17.03 -9.42 -4.08
CA MET A 45 -15.93 -10.27 -3.62
C MET A 45 -15.50 -9.90 -2.21
N LEU A 46 -15.32 -8.60 -1.94
CA LEU A 46 -14.82 -8.09 -0.66
C LEU A 46 -15.78 -8.37 0.49
N TYR A 47 -17.07 -8.28 0.24
CA TYR A 47 -18.14 -8.43 1.24
C TYR A 47 -18.92 -9.74 1.12
N ASP A 48 -18.33 -10.76 0.48
CA ASP A 48 -18.89 -12.13 0.47
C ASP A 48 -19.01 -12.65 1.91
N ASP A 49 -20.23 -13.04 2.29
CA ASP A 49 -20.52 -13.53 3.64
C ASP A 49 -19.99 -14.96 3.88
N ASN A 50 -19.61 -15.68 2.81
CA ASN A 50 -18.97 -16.99 2.89
C ASN A 50 -17.46 -16.91 3.14
N ARG A 51 -16.89 -15.72 3.18
CA ARG A 51 -15.45 -15.49 3.37
C ARG A 51 -15.17 -14.85 4.72
N GLY A 52 -14.20 -15.44 5.43
CA GLY A 52 -13.67 -14.91 6.68
C GLY A 52 -12.43 -14.05 6.47
N ARG A 53 -12.04 -13.30 7.49
CA ARG A 53 -10.84 -12.45 7.46
C ARG A 53 -9.54 -13.22 7.31
N GLY A 54 -9.51 -14.48 7.77
CA GLY A 54 -8.35 -15.35 7.66
C GLY A 54 -8.25 -16.08 6.33
N ASP A 55 -9.26 -15.94 5.46
CA ASP A 55 -9.22 -16.56 4.15
C ASP A 55 -8.23 -15.84 3.23
N VAL A 56 -7.61 -16.59 2.34
CA VAL A 56 -6.65 -16.07 1.37
C VAL A 56 -7.36 -15.11 0.41
N PHE A 57 -6.89 -13.85 0.37
CA PHE A 57 -7.35 -12.79 -0.51
C PHE A 57 -6.15 -12.21 -1.26
N ASP A 58 -5.79 -12.81 -2.41
CA ASP A 58 -4.51 -12.62 -3.09
C ASP A 58 -4.59 -12.38 -4.61
N SER A 59 -5.76 -12.54 -5.26
CA SER A 59 -5.92 -12.16 -6.67
C SER A 59 -5.78 -10.65 -6.84
N LEU A 60 -4.82 -10.22 -7.66
CA LEU A 60 -4.49 -8.80 -7.86
C LEU A 60 -5.65 -8.02 -8.44
N LEU A 61 -6.45 -8.64 -9.31
CA LEU A 61 -7.65 -8.04 -9.93
C LEU A 61 -8.73 -7.64 -8.93
N TYR A 62 -8.64 -8.14 -7.68
CA TYR A 62 -9.54 -7.76 -6.60
C TYR A 62 -8.84 -7.03 -5.48
N THR A 63 -7.64 -7.48 -5.07
CA THR A 63 -6.94 -6.91 -3.91
C THR A 63 -6.43 -5.49 -4.18
N HIS A 64 -5.86 -5.25 -5.38
CA HIS A 64 -5.36 -3.93 -5.75
C HIS A 64 -6.49 -2.89 -5.78
N PRO A 65 -7.59 -3.08 -6.55
CA PRO A 65 -8.68 -2.12 -6.54
C PRO A 65 -9.35 -2.03 -5.17
N ALA A 66 -9.48 -3.11 -4.40
CA ALA A 66 -10.09 -3.08 -3.08
C ALA A 66 -9.33 -2.18 -2.09
N ILE A 67 -7.99 -2.27 -2.04
CA ILE A 67 -7.16 -1.38 -1.20
C ILE A 67 -7.34 0.07 -1.64
N PHE A 68 -7.17 0.35 -2.93
CA PHE A 68 -7.35 1.70 -3.49
C PHE A 68 -8.73 2.28 -3.18
N MET A 69 -9.80 1.50 -3.38
CA MET A 69 -11.18 1.93 -3.13
C MET A 69 -11.39 2.31 -1.67
N VAL A 70 -10.91 1.49 -0.74
CA VAL A 70 -11.02 1.74 0.70
C VAL A 70 -10.25 3.00 1.09
N GLU A 71 -9.01 3.15 0.66
CA GLU A 71 -8.14 4.28 0.99
C GLU A 71 -8.67 5.59 0.40
N TYR A 72 -9.14 5.55 -0.86
CA TYR A 72 -9.72 6.71 -1.50
C TYR A 72 -11.07 7.10 -0.88
N ALA A 73 -11.93 6.13 -0.58
CA ALA A 73 -13.21 6.39 0.09
C ALA A 73 -13.01 7.00 1.48
N LEU A 74 -12.04 6.52 2.27
CA LEU A 74 -11.68 7.13 3.56
C LEU A 74 -11.13 8.55 3.40
N THR A 75 -10.34 8.81 2.37
CA THR A 75 -9.89 10.18 2.05
C THR A 75 -11.08 11.09 1.86
N GLN A 76 -12.10 10.66 1.13
CA GLN A 76 -13.30 11.47 0.89
C GLN A 76 -14.14 11.68 2.16
N VAL A 77 -14.16 10.69 3.07
CA VAL A 77 -14.82 10.86 4.40
C VAL A 77 -14.12 11.97 5.19
N LEU A 78 -12.80 12.00 5.22
CA LEU A 78 -12.04 13.03 5.94
C LEU A 78 -12.23 14.42 5.31
N LEU A 79 -12.17 14.50 3.98
CA LEU A 79 -12.36 15.76 3.26
C LEU A 79 -13.77 16.33 3.49
N GLU A 80 -14.81 15.49 3.49
CA GLU A 80 -16.19 15.93 3.76
C GLU A 80 -16.38 16.40 5.21
N LYS A 81 -15.63 15.84 6.16
CA LYS A 81 -15.59 16.33 7.55
C LYS A 81 -14.79 17.65 7.69
N GLY A 82 -14.11 18.11 6.64
CA GLY A 82 -13.26 19.32 6.66
C GLY A 82 -11.83 19.06 7.12
N ILE A 83 -11.38 17.79 7.20
CA ILE A 83 -10.03 17.41 7.56
C ILE A 83 -9.19 17.31 6.28
N TYR A 84 -8.34 18.29 6.06
CA TYR A 84 -7.47 18.37 4.88
C TYR A 84 -6.03 17.99 5.23
N PRO A 85 -5.37 17.16 4.44
CA PRO A 85 -3.99 16.79 4.72
C PRO A 85 -3.00 17.90 4.31
N ASP A 86 -2.01 18.19 5.15
CA ASP A 86 -0.85 19.00 4.79
C ASP A 86 0.12 18.19 3.91
N TYR A 87 0.19 16.89 4.16
CA TYR A 87 1.04 15.93 3.44
C TYR A 87 0.29 14.65 3.14
N ILE A 88 0.57 14.08 1.99
CA ILE A 88 0.12 12.75 1.58
C ILE A 88 1.35 11.86 1.45
N LEU A 89 1.33 10.67 2.06
CA LEU A 89 2.41 9.69 1.95
C LEU A 89 1.85 8.35 1.49
N GLY A 90 2.33 7.86 0.35
CA GLY A 90 2.02 6.54 -0.18
C GLY A 90 3.17 5.56 0.02
N SER A 91 2.81 4.29 0.16
CA SER A 91 3.76 3.19 0.20
C SER A 91 3.33 2.07 -0.76
N SER A 92 4.20 1.73 -1.72
CA SER A 92 3.89 0.71 -2.72
C SER A 92 2.57 1.01 -3.46
N LEU A 93 1.62 0.08 -3.46
CA LEU A 93 0.28 0.28 -4.04
C LEU A 93 -0.40 1.57 -3.55
N GLY A 94 -0.17 1.97 -2.30
CA GLY A 94 -0.72 3.21 -1.73
C GLY A 94 -0.27 4.49 -2.43
N GLU A 95 0.77 4.44 -3.27
CA GLU A 95 1.15 5.55 -4.13
C GLU A 95 0.06 5.87 -5.18
N PHE A 96 -0.74 4.89 -5.60
CA PHE A 96 -1.90 5.13 -6.48
C PHE A 96 -2.97 5.97 -5.75
N ALA A 97 -3.28 5.63 -4.50
CA ALA A 97 -4.19 6.44 -3.70
C ALA A 97 -3.62 7.85 -3.46
N SER A 98 -2.30 7.97 -3.25
CA SER A 98 -1.61 9.26 -3.14
C SER A 98 -1.73 10.10 -4.41
N VAL A 99 -1.52 9.52 -5.58
CA VAL A 99 -1.63 10.20 -6.89
C VAL A 99 -3.04 10.73 -7.10
N ALA A 100 -4.08 9.94 -6.79
CA ALA A 100 -5.47 10.36 -6.90
C ALA A 100 -5.83 11.45 -5.87
N ALA A 101 -5.46 11.25 -4.60
CA ALA A 101 -5.77 12.18 -3.51
C ALA A 101 -5.02 13.51 -3.63
N ALA A 102 -3.79 13.50 -4.18
CA ALA A 102 -3.01 14.70 -4.44
C ALA A 102 -3.42 15.45 -5.72
N GLY A 103 -4.43 14.95 -6.45
CA GLY A 103 -4.91 15.57 -7.70
C GLY A 103 -3.97 15.42 -8.89
N CYS A 104 -2.99 14.50 -8.82
CA CYS A 104 -2.05 14.24 -9.92
C CYS A 104 -2.75 13.54 -11.09
N MET A 105 -3.72 12.68 -10.82
CA MET A 105 -4.51 11.96 -11.80
C MET A 105 -5.95 11.82 -11.28
N SER A 106 -6.93 11.70 -12.16
CA SER A 106 -8.31 11.41 -11.73
C SER A 106 -8.39 10.04 -11.05
N TYR A 107 -9.31 9.85 -10.13
CA TYR A 107 -9.49 8.54 -9.47
C TYR A 107 -9.93 7.46 -10.47
N GLU A 108 -10.66 7.85 -11.53
CA GLU A 108 -11.06 6.96 -12.63
C GLU A 108 -9.82 6.45 -13.39
N ASP A 109 -8.96 7.37 -13.84
CA ASP A 109 -7.73 7.01 -14.56
C ASP A 109 -6.76 6.23 -13.66
N THR A 110 -6.67 6.60 -12.39
CA THR A 110 -5.82 5.90 -11.42
C THR A 110 -6.29 4.45 -11.22
N LEU A 111 -7.60 4.24 -11.06
CA LEU A 111 -8.17 2.89 -10.95
C LEU A 111 -7.95 2.08 -12.23
N GLN A 112 -8.09 2.69 -13.42
CA GLN A 112 -7.79 2.04 -14.69
C GLN A 112 -6.30 1.63 -14.79
N CYS A 113 -5.39 2.51 -14.37
CA CYS A 113 -3.96 2.18 -14.36
C CYS A 113 -3.66 1.01 -13.42
N LEU A 114 -4.29 0.99 -12.25
CA LEU A 114 -4.13 -0.05 -11.26
C LEU A 114 -4.67 -1.41 -11.74
N VAL A 115 -5.85 -1.43 -12.32
CA VAL A 115 -6.45 -2.64 -12.91
C VAL A 115 -5.57 -3.15 -14.05
N LYS A 116 -5.10 -2.25 -14.92
CA LYS A 116 -4.21 -2.61 -16.03
C LYS A 116 -2.90 -3.21 -15.54
N GLN A 117 -2.32 -2.66 -14.48
CA GLN A 117 -1.14 -3.25 -13.85
C GLN A 117 -1.41 -4.67 -13.35
N ALA A 118 -2.52 -4.86 -12.62
CA ALA A 118 -2.90 -6.16 -12.07
C ALA A 118 -3.08 -7.22 -13.18
N GLU A 119 -3.79 -6.87 -14.26
CA GLU A 119 -3.96 -7.74 -15.42
C GLU A 119 -2.63 -8.15 -16.04
N MET A 120 -1.74 -7.18 -16.26
CA MET A 120 -0.45 -7.44 -16.91
C MET A 120 0.46 -8.27 -16.01
N VAL A 121 0.49 -7.98 -14.69
CA VAL A 121 1.29 -8.77 -13.74
C VAL A 121 0.77 -10.21 -13.67
N GLU A 122 -0.54 -10.43 -13.53
CA GLU A 122 -1.10 -11.79 -13.48
C GLU A 122 -0.88 -12.57 -14.79
N THR A 123 -0.78 -11.86 -15.93
CA THR A 123 -0.66 -12.50 -17.25
C THR A 123 0.79 -12.79 -17.63
N TYR A 124 1.72 -11.88 -17.34
CA TYR A 124 3.07 -11.90 -17.92
C TYR A 124 4.19 -12.10 -16.91
N CYS A 125 3.98 -11.74 -15.63
CA CYS A 125 5.02 -11.88 -14.63
C CYS A 125 5.06 -13.29 -14.01
N PRO A 126 6.24 -13.83 -13.72
CA PRO A 126 6.36 -15.10 -13.03
C PRO A 126 5.82 -14.98 -11.60
N LYS A 127 5.33 -16.09 -11.06
CA LYS A 127 4.99 -16.20 -9.65
C LYS A 127 6.26 -16.06 -8.81
N GLY A 128 6.09 -15.45 -7.64
CA GLY A 128 7.13 -15.20 -6.67
C GLY A 128 6.52 -14.73 -5.37
N GLY A 129 7.28 -13.95 -4.60
CA GLY A 129 6.76 -13.47 -3.33
C GLY A 129 7.63 -12.40 -2.71
N MET A 130 7.27 -12.07 -1.48
CA MET A 130 8.01 -11.13 -0.64
C MET A 130 8.15 -11.70 0.76
N LEU A 131 9.30 -11.51 1.38
CA LEU A 131 9.63 -11.98 2.71
C LEU A 131 10.06 -10.78 3.57
N ALA A 132 9.32 -10.50 4.64
CA ALA A 132 9.72 -9.54 5.66
C ALA A 132 10.76 -10.16 6.58
N VAL A 133 11.82 -9.41 6.88
CA VAL A 133 12.89 -9.81 7.79
C VAL A 133 12.96 -8.79 8.94
N ILE A 134 12.95 -9.30 10.17
CA ILE A 134 13.12 -8.50 11.36
C ILE A 134 14.58 -8.59 11.78
N GLY A 135 15.34 -7.54 11.49
CA GLY A 135 16.77 -7.46 11.75
C GLY A 135 17.39 -6.24 11.07
N ASP A 136 18.61 -5.92 11.43
CA ASP A 136 19.36 -4.81 10.83
C ASP A 136 19.53 -5.02 9.32
N LEU A 137 19.46 -3.95 8.53
CA LEU A 137 19.59 -3.99 7.09
C LEU A 137 20.95 -4.59 6.64
N SER A 138 22.01 -4.47 7.46
CA SER A 138 23.31 -5.07 7.16
C SER A 138 23.27 -6.58 6.99
N LEU A 139 22.26 -7.28 7.54
CA LEU A 139 22.04 -8.71 7.29
C LEU A 139 21.87 -9.01 5.80
N TYR A 140 21.22 -8.10 5.05
CA TYR A 140 21.05 -8.26 3.61
C TYR A 140 22.39 -8.30 2.88
N ASP A 141 23.33 -7.43 3.27
CA ASP A 141 24.65 -7.37 2.63
C ASP A 141 25.61 -8.49 3.13
N GLN A 142 25.48 -8.89 4.40
CA GLN A 142 26.39 -9.87 5.05
C GLN A 142 26.03 -11.32 4.74
N ILE A 143 24.75 -11.61 4.51
CA ILE A 143 24.25 -12.97 4.28
C ILE A 143 24.13 -13.20 2.78
N SER A 144 25.09 -13.95 2.20
CA SER A 144 25.17 -14.15 0.76
C SER A 144 23.92 -14.81 0.16
N VAL A 145 23.25 -15.72 0.87
CA VAL A 145 22.02 -16.34 0.38
C VAL A 145 20.87 -15.33 0.22
N LEU A 146 20.87 -14.23 1.00
CA LEU A 146 19.86 -13.17 0.85
C LEU A 146 20.14 -12.32 -0.40
N ASN A 147 21.32 -11.72 -0.48
CA ASN A 147 21.63 -10.76 -1.55
C ASN A 147 21.86 -11.40 -2.92
N ALA A 148 22.27 -12.67 -2.98
CA ALA A 148 22.44 -13.37 -4.24
C ALA A 148 21.13 -13.88 -4.85
N ASN A 149 20.13 -14.19 -4.00
CA ASN A 149 18.92 -14.89 -4.39
C ASN A 149 17.64 -14.02 -4.19
N SER A 150 17.79 -12.72 -3.94
CA SER A 150 16.65 -11.81 -3.82
C SER A 150 17.04 -10.37 -4.10
N GLU A 151 16.03 -9.52 -4.30
CA GLU A 151 16.19 -8.07 -4.39
C GLU A 151 15.60 -7.40 -3.14
N LEU A 152 16.24 -6.33 -2.67
CA LEU A 152 15.74 -5.52 -1.56
C LEU A 152 14.49 -4.76 -2.02
N ALA A 153 13.33 -5.14 -1.49
CA ALA A 153 12.04 -4.59 -1.88
C ALA A 153 11.60 -3.41 -1.03
N SER A 154 11.93 -3.40 0.28
CA SER A 154 11.50 -2.31 1.18
C SER A 154 12.42 -2.14 2.37
N ILE A 155 12.59 -0.87 2.81
CA ILE A 155 13.19 -0.50 4.09
C ILE A 155 12.15 0.30 4.88
N ASN A 156 11.54 -0.33 5.91
CA ASN A 156 10.44 0.25 6.64
C ASN A 156 10.89 1.00 7.91
N TYR A 157 11.81 0.43 8.67
CA TYR A 157 12.51 1.04 9.81
C TYR A 157 13.83 0.31 10.07
N ASP A 158 14.65 0.74 11.02
CA ASP A 158 16.03 0.30 11.19
C ASP A 158 16.21 -1.22 11.32
N SER A 159 15.24 -1.91 11.92
CA SER A 159 15.26 -3.36 12.12
C SER A 159 14.16 -4.09 11.33
N HIS A 160 13.73 -3.56 10.19
CA HIS A 160 12.73 -4.22 9.34
C HIS A 160 12.94 -3.87 7.87
N PHE A 161 13.22 -4.86 7.09
CA PHE A 161 13.29 -4.76 5.64
C PHE A 161 12.49 -5.91 4.99
N VAL A 162 12.24 -5.79 3.70
CA VAL A 162 11.53 -6.79 2.90
C VAL A 162 12.38 -7.11 1.68
N ILE A 163 12.47 -8.38 1.37
CA ILE A 163 13.10 -8.90 0.15
C ILE A 163 12.06 -9.52 -0.77
N SER A 164 12.35 -9.53 -2.06
CA SER A 164 11.49 -10.01 -3.13
C SER A 164 12.28 -10.98 -4.01
N GLY A 165 11.64 -12.07 -4.45
CA GLY A 165 12.31 -13.10 -5.27
C GLY A 165 11.34 -14.18 -5.75
N SER A 166 11.87 -15.19 -6.44
CA SER A 166 11.10 -16.38 -6.82
C SER A 166 10.66 -17.17 -5.59
N SER A 167 9.64 -18.01 -5.75
CA SER A 167 9.14 -18.82 -4.64
C SER A 167 10.23 -19.76 -4.09
N GLU A 168 11.01 -20.37 -4.99
CA GLU A 168 12.07 -21.31 -4.67
C GLU A 168 13.22 -20.64 -3.90
N GLU A 169 13.68 -19.50 -4.39
CA GLU A 169 14.75 -18.72 -3.74
C GLU A 169 14.34 -18.25 -2.35
N LEU A 170 13.11 -17.73 -2.23
CA LEU A 170 12.60 -17.29 -0.94
C LEU A 170 12.39 -18.45 0.05
N GLU A 171 12.08 -19.67 -0.42
CA GLU A 171 12.02 -20.86 0.46
C GLU A 171 13.40 -21.24 1.01
N GLU A 172 14.43 -21.13 0.20
CA GLU A 172 15.81 -21.35 0.63
C GLU A 172 16.24 -20.32 1.69
N ILE A 173 15.97 -19.04 1.40
CA ILE A 173 16.26 -17.93 2.32
C ILE A 173 15.51 -18.10 3.64
N GLU A 174 14.23 -18.43 3.60
CA GLU A 174 13.40 -18.60 4.80
C GLU A 174 13.93 -19.74 5.69
N ARG A 175 14.30 -20.88 5.09
CA ARG A 175 14.94 -21.99 5.81
C ARG A 175 16.25 -21.56 6.47
N TYR A 176 17.08 -20.79 5.76
CA TYR A 176 18.32 -20.28 6.30
C TYR A 176 18.08 -19.34 7.49
N LEU A 177 17.15 -18.38 7.35
CA LEU A 177 16.83 -17.40 8.40
C LEU A 177 16.30 -18.10 9.67
N ILE A 178 15.40 -19.07 9.51
CA ILE A 178 14.84 -19.84 10.63
C ILE A 178 15.96 -20.65 11.33
N ALA A 179 16.85 -21.29 10.57
CA ALA A 179 17.95 -22.06 11.13
C ALA A 179 18.97 -21.20 11.90
N ASN A 180 19.03 -19.89 11.62
CA ASN A 180 19.88 -18.90 12.31
C ASN A 180 19.11 -18.03 13.31
N GLU A 181 17.88 -18.41 13.69
CA GLU A 181 17.03 -17.71 14.66
C GLU A 181 16.69 -16.25 14.26
N ILE A 182 16.70 -15.95 12.95
CA ILE A 182 16.32 -14.64 12.41
C ILE A 182 14.83 -14.67 12.10
N ILE A 183 14.07 -13.75 12.69
CA ILE A 183 12.63 -13.69 12.50
C ILE A 183 12.31 -13.21 11.09
N CYS A 184 11.51 -13.99 10.38
CA CYS A 184 11.02 -13.63 9.05
C CYS A 184 9.55 -14.04 8.88
N GLN A 185 8.87 -13.43 7.90
CA GLN A 185 7.47 -13.72 7.60
C GLN A 185 7.18 -13.51 6.12
N ARG A 186 6.60 -14.53 5.47
CA ARG A 186 6.03 -14.39 4.13
C ARG A 186 4.90 -13.40 4.13
N LEU A 187 4.92 -12.48 3.18
CA LEU A 187 3.79 -11.59 2.94
C LEU A 187 2.72 -12.32 2.09
N PRO A 188 1.42 -11.99 2.27
CA PRO A 188 0.32 -12.61 1.52
C PRO A 188 0.23 -12.04 0.10
N VAL A 189 1.28 -12.25 -0.69
CA VAL A 189 1.43 -11.80 -2.07
C VAL A 189 2.00 -12.93 -2.92
N GLN A 190 1.58 -13.02 -4.18
CA GLN A 190 1.96 -14.09 -5.11
C GLN A 190 2.95 -13.63 -6.20
N PHE A 191 3.39 -12.38 -6.16
CA PHE A 191 4.31 -11.81 -7.15
C PHE A 191 5.42 -11.04 -6.43
N ALA A 192 6.59 -11.06 -7.04
CA ALA A 192 7.79 -10.44 -6.51
C ALA A 192 7.85 -8.95 -6.90
N PHE A 193 6.90 -8.13 -6.39
CA PHE A 193 6.95 -6.69 -6.59
C PHE A 193 8.26 -6.10 -6.09
N HIS A 194 8.63 -4.96 -6.65
CA HIS A 194 9.87 -4.24 -6.33
C HIS A 194 11.15 -5.01 -6.68
N SER A 195 11.07 -5.89 -7.69
CA SER A 195 12.20 -6.66 -8.23
C SER A 195 12.18 -6.74 -9.75
N SER A 196 13.27 -7.28 -10.33
CA SER A 196 13.38 -7.53 -11.77
C SER A 196 12.35 -8.54 -12.31
N LEU A 197 11.71 -9.33 -11.44
CA LEU A 197 10.62 -10.22 -11.84
C LEU A 197 9.37 -9.47 -12.35
N MET A 198 9.32 -8.13 -12.17
CA MET A 198 8.31 -7.26 -12.80
C MET A 198 8.68 -6.82 -14.22
N ASP A 199 9.93 -7.01 -14.67
CA ASP A 199 10.42 -6.52 -15.97
C ASP A 199 9.67 -7.07 -17.20
N PRO A 200 8.97 -8.23 -17.19
CA PRO A 200 8.12 -8.63 -18.30
C PRO A 200 7.10 -7.60 -18.76
N ILE A 201 6.67 -6.68 -17.90
CA ILE A 201 5.72 -5.60 -18.26
C ILE A 201 6.38 -4.22 -18.39
N ALA A 202 7.72 -4.15 -18.41
CA ALA A 202 8.51 -2.90 -18.39
C ALA A 202 8.35 -2.03 -19.65
N LEU A 203 7.87 -2.58 -20.75
CA LEU A 203 7.63 -1.83 -21.98
C LEU A 203 6.16 -1.42 -22.11
N GLU A 204 5.25 -2.36 -21.94
CA GLU A 204 3.82 -2.20 -22.20
C GLU A 204 3.13 -1.35 -21.15
N TYR A 205 3.43 -1.56 -19.87
CA TYR A 205 2.77 -0.80 -18.80
C TYR A 205 3.15 0.68 -18.81
N PRO A 206 4.43 1.09 -18.93
CA PRO A 206 4.79 2.50 -19.13
C PRO A 206 4.21 3.11 -20.42
N ALA A 207 4.07 2.32 -21.51
CA ALA A 207 3.41 2.79 -22.72
C ALA A 207 1.93 3.09 -22.49
N TYR A 208 1.23 2.25 -21.73
CA TYR A 208 -0.14 2.51 -21.31
C TYR A 208 -0.26 3.75 -20.43
N LEU A 209 0.65 3.94 -19.46
CA LEU A 209 0.65 5.10 -18.57
C LEU A 209 0.81 6.43 -19.33
N LYS A 210 1.52 6.46 -20.46
CA LYS A 210 1.65 7.65 -21.31
C LYS A 210 0.34 8.12 -21.93
N LEU A 211 -0.68 7.27 -22.01
CA LEU A 211 -2.01 7.63 -22.48
C LEU A 211 -2.84 8.37 -21.43
N LYS A 212 -2.33 8.46 -20.20
CA LYS A 212 -3.00 9.13 -19.09
C LYS A 212 -2.41 10.49 -18.81
N THR A 213 -3.24 11.39 -18.31
CA THR A 213 -2.79 12.73 -17.92
C THR A 213 -2.28 12.70 -16.49
N LEU A 214 -0.98 12.88 -16.31
CA LEU A 214 -0.36 13.04 -15.00
C LEU A 214 0.05 14.51 -14.81
N ARG A 215 -0.32 15.07 -13.65
CA ARG A 215 -0.04 16.46 -13.25
C ARG A 215 0.83 16.47 -12.01
N ASN A 216 1.39 17.63 -11.70
CA ASN A 216 2.08 17.83 -10.43
C ASN A 216 1.08 17.80 -9.27
N PRO A 217 1.50 17.31 -8.08
CA PRO A 217 0.63 17.26 -6.91
C PRO A 217 0.15 18.65 -6.48
N THR A 218 -1.11 18.77 -6.15
CA THR A 218 -1.74 19.98 -5.58
C THR A 218 -1.66 20.01 -4.04
N ILE A 219 -1.36 18.88 -3.42
CA ILE A 219 -1.09 18.72 -1.98
C ILE A 219 0.33 18.19 -1.86
N ASN A 220 1.09 18.60 -0.84
CA ASN A 220 2.44 18.09 -0.64
C ASN A 220 2.46 16.57 -0.60
N MET A 221 3.12 15.96 -1.58
CA MET A 221 3.22 14.51 -1.69
C MET A 221 4.60 14.04 -1.25
N VAL A 222 4.64 13.01 -0.44
CA VAL A 222 5.83 12.26 -0.06
C VAL A 222 5.69 10.85 -0.62
N SER A 223 6.68 10.42 -1.37
CA SER A 223 6.69 9.10 -2.01
C SER A 223 7.71 8.19 -1.32
N SER A 224 7.27 7.01 -0.96
CA SER A 224 8.17 5.97 -0.44
C SER A 224 9.10 5.41 -1.52
N MET A 225 8.70 5.45 -2.79
CA MET A 225 9.57 5.07 -3.91
C MET A 225 10.74 6.05 -4.07
N PHE A 226 10.49 7.36 -3.99
CA PHE A 226 11.58 8.35 -3.96
C PHE A 226 12.33 8.36 -2.62
N GLY A 227 11.69 7.95 -1.53
CA GLY A 227 12.19 8.14 -0.16
C GLY A 227 12.20 9.61 0.26
N GLY A 228 11.27 10.41 -0.27
CA GLY A 228 11.23 11.83 -0.06
C GLY A 228 10.06 12.56 -0.73
N LYS A 229 10.13 13.90 -0.79
CA LYS A 229 9.09 14.73 -1.41
C LYS A 229 9.00 14.48 -2.92
N ALA A 230 7.78 14.33 -3.42
CA ALA A 230 7.44 14.18 -4.83
C ALA A 230 6.85 15.50 -5.34
N THR A 231 7.68 16.38 -5.87
CA THR A 231 7.27 17.70 -6.38
C THR A 231 6.86 17.69 -7.84
N SER A 232 7.34 16.71 -8.58
CA SER A 232 6.96 16.46 -9.98
C SER A 232 6.94 14.96 -10.24
N LEU A 233 5.99 14.52 -11.04
CA LEU A 233 5.82 13.13 -11.43
C LEU A 233 5.91 13.03 -12.95
N ASP A 234 6.61 12.02 -13.44
CA ASP A 234 6.62 11.66 -14.85
C ASP A 234 5.69 10.45 -15.13
N ASN A 235 5.43 10.17 -16.39
CA ASN A 235 4.56 9.09 -16.80
C ASN A 235 5.11 7.68 -16.50
N ARG A 236 6.32 7.57 -15.94
CA ARG A 236 6.88 6.30 -15.48
C ARG A 236 6.67 6.08 -13.99
N PHE A 237 6.22 7.09 -13.26
CA PHE A 237 6.13 7.05 -11.80
C PHE A 237 5.43 5.80 -11.28
N LEU A 238 4.22 5.49 -11.78
CA LEU A 238 3.46 4.32 -11.32
C LEU A 238 4.09 2.97 -11.74
N TRP A 239 4.89 2.94 -12.80
CA TRP A 239 5.73 1.80 -13.12
C TRP A 239 6.89 1.67 -12.12
N ASP A 240 7.58 2.76 -11.88
CA ASP A 240 8.71 2.80 -10.93
C ASP A 240 8.27 2.42 -9.52
N VAL A 241 7.04 2.77 -9.11
CA VAL A 241 6.42 2.32 -7.86
C VAL A 241 6.33 0.79 -7.77
N ALA A 242 5.97 0.10 -8.86
CA ALA A 242 5.89 -1.37 -8.86
C ALA A 242 7.26 -2.05 -8.91
N ARG A 243 8.25 -1.40 -9.53
CA ARG A 243 9.56 -1.99 -9.88
C ARG A 243 10.66 -1.66 -8.89
N LYS A 244 10.70 -0.43 -8.35
CA LYS A 244 11.78 0.06 -7.50
C LYS A 244 11.52 -0.20 -6.03
N PRO A 245 12.58 -0.31 -5.20
CA PRO A 245 12.44 -0.54 -3.77
C PRO A 245 11.73 0.62 -3.05
N ILE A 246 11.01 0.27 -2.01
CA ILE A 246 10.33 1.17 -1.09
C ILE A 246 11.34 1.68 -0.05
N ARG A 247 11.38 2.99 0.15
CA ARG A 247 12.24 3.68 1.12
C ARG A 247 11.39 4.40 2.15
N PHE A 248 10.47 3.67 2.81
CA PHE A 248 9.49 4.26 3.73
C PHE A 248 10.15 5.02 4.88
N ARG A 249 11.21 4.44 5.48
CA ARG A 249 11.99 5.10 6.53
C ARG A 249 12.52 6.48 6.09
N ASN A 250 13.03 6.59 4.86
CA ASN A 250 13.54 7.85 4.34
C ASN A 250 12.41 8.84 4.05
N ALA A 251 11.30 8.36 3.45
CA ALA A 251 10.12 9.17 3.20
C ALA A 251 9.56 9.77 4.50
N LEU A 252 9.48 8.97 5.56
CA LEU A 252 9.02 9.43 6.86
C LEU A 252 9.93 10.50 7.47
N LYS A 253 11.25 10.35 7.35
CA LYS A 253 12.23 11.34 7.82
C LYS A 253 12.09 12.71 7.14
N CYS A 254 11.56 12.78 5.92
CA CYS A 254 11.30 14.06 5.23
C CYS A 254 10.21 14.90 5.91
N LEU A 255 9.38 14.29 6.75
CA LEU A 255 8.34 14.97 7.53
C LEU A 255 8.88 15.52 8.88
N GLY A 256 10.19 15.46 9.11
CA GLY A 256 10.86 15.88 10.31
C GLY A 256 10.76 14.85 11.45
N ASP A 257 11.04 15.28 12.67
CA ASP A 257 11.05 14.42 13.86
C ASP A 257 9.64 14.01 14.33
N GLY A 258 8.63 14.40 13.58
CA GLY A 258 7.21 14.08 13.83
C GLY A 258 6.57 14.88 14.97
N ASP A 259 7.26 15.86 15.56
CA ASP A 259 6.65 16.73 16.56
C ASP A 259 5.60 17.63 15.91
N GLY A 260 4.39 17.68 16.53
CA GLY A 260 3.26 18.44 15.99
C GLY A 260 2.62 17.82 14.71
N VAL A 261 3.03 16.63 14.30
CA VAL A 261 2.46 15.91 13.15
C VAL A 261 1.47 14.85 13.63
N ILE A 262 0.27 14.84 13.06
CA ILE A 262 -0.72 13.78 13.24
C ILE A 262 -0.62 12.84 12.01
N TYR A 263 -0.24 11.60 12.25
CA TYR A 263 -0.18 10.56 11.24
C TYR A 263 -1.50 9.80 11.20
N ILE A 264 -2.20 9.83 10.07
CA ILE A 264 -3.46 9.12 9.85
C ILE A 264 -3.23 8.02 8.83
N ASP A 265 -3.32 6.75 9.27
CA ASP A 265 -3.23 5.59 8.41
C ASP A 265 -4.64 5.25 7.88
N LEU A 266 -4.83 5.37 6.57
CA LEU A 266 -6.06 5.05 5.84
C LEU A 266 -6.03 3.63 5.26
N GLY A 267 -4.90 2.94 5.43
CA GLY A 267 -4.77 1.56 4.98
C GLY A 267 -5.61 0.57 5.78
N PRO A 268 -5.96 -0.58 5.20
CA PRO A 268 -6.89 -1.54 5.81
C PRO A 268 -6.46 -2.13 7.16
N SER A 269 -5.16 -2.21 7.45
CA SER A 269 -4.63 -2.96 8.59
C SER A 269 -3.82 -2.15 9.60
N GLY A 270 -3.69 -0.81 9.42
CA GLY A 270 -2.87 0.04 10.29
C GLY A 270 -1.36 -0.24 10.20
N THR A 271 -0.91 -0.81 9.10
CA THR A 271 0.51 -1.19 8.89
C THR A 271 1.44 0.00 8.96
N LEU A 272 1.09 1.11 8.29
CA LEU A 272 1.95 2.30 8.26
C LEU A 272 1.95 3.01 9.61
N ALA A 273 0.84 3.00 10.35
CA ALA A 273 0.78 3.49 11.72
C ALA A 273 1.79 2.76 12.62
N ASN A 274 1.91 1.44 12.45
CA ASN A 274 2.91 0.65 13.16
C ASN A 274 4.34 1.02 12.71
N PHE A 275 4.60 1.16 11.42
CA PHE A 275 5.92 1.59 10.93
C PHE A 275 6.32 2.96 11.47
N VAL A 276 5.39 3.91 11.57
CA VAL A 276 5.64 5.22 12.20
C VAL A 276 6.05 5.06 13.67
N LYS A 277 5.34 4.20 14.43
CA LYS A 277 5.67 3.91 15.83
C LYS A 277 7.09 3.37 15.99
N TYR A 278 7.50 2.43 15.13
CA TYR A 278 8.86 1.85 15.18
C TYR A 278 9.95 2.84 14.74
N ASN A 279 9.66 3.77 13.83
CA ASN A 279 10.62 4.82 13.43
C ASN A 279 10.83 5.89 14.51
N PHE A 280 9.78 6.28 15.24
CA PHE A 280 9.87 7.40 16.22
C PHE A 280 9.81 6.98 17.68
N GLY A 281 9.49 5.71 17.96
CA GLY A 281 9.35 5.18 19.32
C GLY A 281 8.07 5.63 20.04
N SER A 282 7.92 5.17 21.30
CA SER A 282 6.68 5.31 22.08
C SER A 282 6.29 6.76 22.45
N LYS A 283 7.22 7.71 22.38
CA LYS A 283 6.97 9.11 22.73
C LYS A 283 5.96 9.81 21.81
N LYS A 284 5.69 9.26 20.60
CA LYS A 284 4.81 9.85 19.58
C LYS A 284 3.49 9.08 19.36
N MET A 285 3.15 8.15 20.24
CA MET A 285 1.92 7.33 20.08
C MET A 285 0.63 8.16 20.07
N ALA A 286 0.60 9.33 20.72
CA ALA A 286 -0.58 10.20 20.75
C ALA A 286 -0.91 10.87 19.40
N SER A 287 0.05 10.93 18.48
CA SER A 287 -0.09 11.58 17.17
C SER A 287 -0.26 10.57 16.02
N ILE A 288 -0.56 9.30 16.30
CA ILE A 288 -0.68 8.25 15.29
C ILE A 288 -2.05 7.60 15.38
N CYS A 289 -2.84 7.72 14.33
CA CYS A 289 -4.19 7.19 14.22
C CYS A 289 -4.29 6.16 13.10
N SER A 290 -4.99 5.06 13.33
CA SER A 290 -5.42 4.09 12.33
C SER A 290 -6.92 3.97 12.40
N ILE A 291 -7.61 4.10 11.26
CA ILE A 291 -9.07 4.00 11.20
C ILE A 291 -9.47 2.54 11.10
N LEU A 292 -8.89 1.80 10.17
CA LEU A 292 -9.20 0.41 9.94
C LEU A 292 -8.24 -0.53 10.68
N SER A 293 -8.77 -1.66 11.08
CA SER A 293 -7.98 -2.78 11.58
C SER A 293 -8.69 -4.11 11.35
N PRO A 294 -7.95 -5.23 11.27
CA PRO A 294 -8.57 -6.56 11.20
C PRO A 294 -9.44 -6.91 12.41
N PHE A 295 -9.36 -6.15 13.50
CA PHE A 295 -10.07 -6.41 14.77
C PHE A 295 -11.42 -5.67 14.90
N GLN A 296 -11.90 -4.96 13.87
CA GLN A 296 -13.10 -4.10 13.89
C GLN A 296 -12.93 -2.82 14.72
N ASN A 297 -14.05 -2.13 14.98
CA ASN A 297 -14.15 -0.81 15.59
C ASN A 297 -13.84 0.34 14.63
N ASP A 298 -14.07 0.16 13.33
CA ASP A 298 -13.76 1.15 12.30
C ASP A 298 -14.48 2.49 12.58
N MET A 299 -15.79 2.42 12.91
CA MET A 299 -16.56 3.62 13.27
C MET A 299 -16.04 4.30 14.54
N LYS A 300 -15.76 3.50 15.59
CA LYS A 300 -15.22 4.04 16.85
C LYS A 300 -13.87 4.71 16.66
N ASN A 301 -13.01 4.14 15.80
CA ASN A 301 -11.71 4.72 15.49
C ASN A 301 -11.86 6.03 14.68
N LEU A 302 -12.82 6.05 13.73
CA LEU A 302 -13.15 7.24 12.96
C LEU A 302 -13.69 8.36 13.86
N ASP A 303 -14.61 8.05 14.77
CA ASP A 303 -15.17 9.02 15.73
C ASP A 303 -14.08 9.61 16.63
N ARG A 304 -13.17 8.76 17.16
CA ARG A 304 -12.00 9.22 17.93
C ARG A 304 -11.07 10.13 17.14
N LEU A 305 -10.91 9.85 15.84
CA LEU A 305 -10.13 10.73 14.99
C LEU A 305 -10.82 12.10 14.86
N PHE A 306 -12.13 12.13 14.68
CA PHE A 306 -12.88 13.39 14.60
C PHE A 306 -12.76 14.21 15.87
N GLU A 307 -12.81 13.59 17.06
CA GLU A 307 -12.61 14.26 18.35
C GLU A 307 -11.25 14.99 18.49
N ILE A 308 -10.24 14.60 17.68
CA ILE A 308 -8.93 15.28 17.68
C ILE A 308 -9.01 16.62 16.90
N PHE A 309 -9.93 16.75 15.97
CA PHE A 309 -10.06 17.90 15.06
C PHE A 309 -11.26 18.82 15.41
N ASP A 310 -12.17 18.37 16.26
CA ASP A 310 -13.28 19.19 16.81
C ASP A 310 -12.77 20.08 17.97
#